data_ebefc43fae4d8119c29bcf337ea1bef8
#
_entry.id   ebefc43fae4d8119c29bcf337ea1bef8
#
_cell.length_a   1.000
_cell.length_b   1.000
_cell.length_c   1.000
_cell.angle_alpha   90.00
_cell.angle_beta   90.00
_cell.angle_gamma   90.00
#
_symmetry.space_group_name_H-M   'P 1'
#
loop_
_entity.id
_entity.type
_entity.pdbx_description
1 polymer ?
#
loop_
_entity_poly.entity_id
_entity_poly.type
_entity_poly.pdbx_seq_one_letter_code
_entity_poly.pdbx_strand_id
1 'polypeptide(L)' 'MEYEVLIEQINPCGGVAHSIKSFAEVETDDPEGYVRENARFPIIESGRNADGDLVITAGDGKGYLTRYTFSA' A
#
# COMPACT_ATOMS: atom_id res chain seq x y z
N MET A 1 -2.57 -14.77 -9.00
CA MET A 1 -3.81 -14.48 -8.26
C MET A 1 -4.22 -13.04 -8.50
N GLU A 2 -5.49 -12.81 -8.69
CA GLU A 2 -6.00 -11.46 -8.94
C GLU A 2 -6.43 -10.79 -7.64
N TYR A 3 -6.00 -9.54 -7.46
CA TYR A 3 -6.30 -8.78 -6.26
C TYR A 3 -6.97 -7.46 -6.62
N GLU A 4 -7.87 -7.02 -5.76
CA GLU A 4 -8.30 -5.64 -5.73
C GLU A 4 -7.40 -4.93 -4.73
N VAL A 5 -6.72 -3.88 -5.17
CA VAL A 5 -5.73 -3.18 -4.37
C VAL A 5 -6.21 -1.78 -4.06
N LEU A 6 -6.33 -1.47 -2.77
CA LEU A 6 -6.56 -0.12 -2.30
C LEU A 6 -5.19 0.53 -2.05
N ILE A 7 -4.93 1.63 -2.72
CA ILE A 7 -3.68 2.37 -2.59
C ILE A 7 -3.98 3.70 -1.89
N GLU A 8 -3.41 3.88 -0.72
CA GLU A 8 -3.60 5.10 0.07
C GLU A 8 -2.27 5.83 0.20
N GLN A 9 -2.21 7.06 -0.29
CA GLN A 9 -1.03 7.91 -0.17
C GLN A 9 -1.25 8.90 0.96
N ILE A 10 -0.39 8.88 1.96
CA ILE A 10 -0.47 9.72 3.14
C ILE A 10 0.69 10.69 3.14
N ASN A 11 0.37 11.98 3.20
CA ASN A 11 1.34 13.05 3.14
C ASN A 11 1.57 13.58 4.58
N PRO A 12 2.81 13.78 5.02
CA PRO A 12 3.08 14.21 6.40
C PRO A 12 2.55 15.62 6.71
N CYS A 13 2.44 16.47 5.71
CA CYS A 13 1.96 17.85 5.92
C CYS A 13 0.44 17.96 5.89
N GLY A 14 -0.25 16.97 5.34
CA GLY A 14 -1.69 17.03 5.13
C GLY A 14 -2.51 16.24 6.13
N GLY A 15 -1.87 15.32 6.84
CA GLY A 15 -2.57 14.40 7.72
C GLY A 15 -3.59 13.53 6.98
N VAL A 16 -4.51 12.95 7.72
CA VAL A 16 -5.51 12.03 7.18
C VAL A 16 -6.47 12.72 6.20
N ALA A 17 -6.76 14.00 6.43
CA ALA A 17 -7.69 14.74 5.59
C ALA A 17 -7.19 14.96 4.15
N HIS A 18 -5.89 14.78 3.93
CA HIS A 18 -5.28 14.98 2.62
C HIS A 18 -4.75 13.69 2.00
N SER A 19 -5.14 12.54 2.54
CA SER A 19 -4.74 11.27 1.95
C SER A 19 -5.46 11.05 0.62
N ILE A 20 -4.75 10.50 -0.35
CA ILE A 20 -5.27 10.18 -1.67
C ILE A 20 -5.50 8.67 -1.72
N LYS A 21 -6.69 8.27 -2.12
CA LYS A 21 -7.06 6.87 -2.25
C LYS A 21 -7.36 6.53 -3.69
N SER A 22 -6.86 5.40 -4.14
CA SER A 22 -7.18 4.87 -5.47
C SER A 22 -7.30 3.36 -5.40
N PHE A 23 -7.98 2.79 -6.39
CA PHE A 23 -8.15 1.34 -6.50
C PHE A 23 -7.53 0.86 -7.82
N ALA A 24 -6.96 -0.33 -7.77
CA ALA A 24 -6.43 -0.99 -8.96
C ALA A 24 -6.72 -2.48 -8.89
N GLU A 25 -6.88 -3.11 -10.05
CA GLU A 25 -6.93 -4.57 -10.16
C GLU A 25 -5.56 -5.04 -10.57
N VAL A 26 -4.98 -5.96 -9.81
CA VAL A 26 -3.62 -6.43 -10.00
C VAL A 26 -3.57 -7.94 -10.04
N GLU A 27 -2.97 -8.49 -11.08
CA GLU A 27 -2.68 -9.91 -11.20
C GLU A 27 -1.22 -10.14 -10.81
N THR A 28 -1.00 -10.79 -9.68
CA THR A 28 0.36 -11.10 -9.21
C THR A 28 0.34 -12.28 -8.25
N ASP A 29 1.43 -13.05 -8.24
CA ASP A 29 1.67 -14.09 -7.25
C ASP A 29 2.59 -13.59 -6.13
N ASP A 30 3.12 -12.36 -6.27
CA ASP A 30 4.03 -11.75 -5.31
C ASP A 30 3.64 -10.31 -5.02
N PRO A 31 2.69 -10.08 -4.09
CA PRO A 31 2.27 -8.72 -3.74
C PRO A 31 3.42 -7.82 -3.27
N GLU A 32 4.37 -8.35 -2.50
CA GLU A 32 5.52 -7.56 -2.07
C GLU A 32 6.39 -7.13 -3.25
N GLY A 33 6.61 -8.00 -4.21
CA GLY A 33 7.34 -7.67 -5.43
C GLY A 33 6.65 -6.60 -6.24
N TYR A 34 5.32 -6.68 -6.34
CA TYR A 34 4.53 -5.63 -6.99
C TYR A 34 4.74 -4.28 -6.32
N VAL A 35 4.69 -4.24 -4.99
CA VAL A 35 4.90 -2.99 -4.24
C VAL A 35 6.32 -2.46 -4.44
N ARG A 36 7.32 -3.33 -4.38
CA ARG A 36 8.72 -2.92 -4.60
C ARG A 36 8.93 -2.28 -5.98
N GLU A 37 8.28 -2.81 -6.99
CA GLU A 37 8.41 -2.31 -8.36
C GLU A 37 7.65 -1.00 -8.60
N ASN A 38 6.55 -0.80 -7.89
CA ASN A 38 5.64 0.32 -8.14
C ASN A 38 5.73 1.42 -7.09
N ALA A 39 6.16 1.10 -5.89
CA ALA A 39 6.28 2.09 -4.82
C ALA A 39 7.54 2.93 -5.01
N ARG A 40 7.41 4.22 -4.69
CA ARG A 40 8.52 5.16 -4.75
C ARG A 40 9.54 4.93 -3.62
N PHE A 41 9.08 4.40 -2.49
CA PHE A 41 9.85 4.23 -1.27
C PHE A 41 9.94 2.76 -0.89
N PRO A 42 10.93 2.37 -0.06
CA PRO A 42 11.05 0.98 0.37
C PRO A 42 9.88 0.55 1.26
N ILE A 43 9.65 -0.75 1.29
CA ILE A 43 8.66 -1.35 2.19
C ILE A 43 9.19 -1.23 3.62
N ILE A 44 8.39 -0.66 4.50
CA ILE A 44 8.73 -0.50 5.92
C ILE A 44 7.90 -1.41 6.83
N GLU A 45 6.76 -1.89 6.36
CA GLU A 45 5.91 -2.76 7.14
C GLU A 45 5.07 -3.63 6.22
N SER A 46 4.81 -4.87 6.62
CA SER A 46 3.85 -5.73 5.94
C SER A 46 3.17 -6.63 6.97
N GLY A 47 1.91 -6.95 6.74
CA GLY A 47 1.13 -7.81 7.62
C GLY A 47 -0.29 -7.95 7.12
N ARG A 48 -1.15 -8.54 7.95
CA ARG A 48 -2.56 -8.70 7.61
C ARG A 48 -3.42 -7.90 8.57
N ASN A 49 -4.50 -7.32 8.05
CA ASN A 49 -5.48 -6.61 8.88
C ASN A 49 -6.50 -7.59 9.48
N ALA A 50 -7.48 -7.06 10.20
CA ALA A 50 -8.50 -7.85 10.87
C ALA A 50 -9.37 -8.65 9.88
N ASP A 51 -9.48 -8.20 8.64
CA ASP A 51 -10.24 -8.87 7.58
C ASP A 51 -9.43 -9.94 6.85
N GLY A 52 -8.17 -10.10 7.19
CA GLY A 52 -7.30 -11.07 6.54
C GLY A 52 -6.64 -10.57 5.25
N ASP A 53 -6.84 -9.32 4.89
CA ASP A 53 -6.22 -8.72 3.72
C ASP A 53 -4.75 -8.42 3.99
N LEU A 54 -3.92 -8.59 2.96
CA LEU A 54 -2.50 -8.26 3.07
C LEU A 54 -2.31 -6.75 2.94
N VAL A 55 -1.67 -6.15 3.93
CA VAL A 55 -1.38 -4.71 3.95
C VAL A 55 0.12 -4.51 3.91
N ILE A 56 0.60 -3.80 2.90
CA ILE A 56 2.01 -3.49 2.73
C ILE A 56 2.17 -1.97 2.73
N THR A 57 3.03 -1.47 3.61
CA THR A 57 3.27 -0.03 3.74
C THR A 57 4.69 0.28 3.28
N ALA A 58 4.81 1.23 2.35
CA ALA A 58 6.09 1.76 1.91
C ALA A 58 6.22 3.21 2.41
N GLY A 59 7.42 3.63 2.73
CA GLY A 59 7.64 4.97 3.23
C GLY A 59 9.08 5.43 3.15
N ASP A 60 9.30 6.73 3.29
CA ASP A 60 10.62 7.34 3.23
C ASP A 60 11.28 7.52 4.60
N GLY A 61 10.60 7.13 5.67
CA GLY A 61 11.06 7.35 7.03
C GLY A 61 10.86 8.77 7.54
N LYS A 62 10.23 9.64 6.74
CA LYS A 62 10.05 11.06 7.06
C LYS A 62 8.59 11.47 7.12
N GLY A 63 7.67 10.49 7.07
CA GLY A 63 6.24 10.73 7.17
C GLY A 63 5.47 10.49 5.88
N TYR A 64 6.10 10.40 4.72
CA TYR A 64 5.42 9.98 3.49
C TYR A 64 5.19 8.49 3.52
N LEU A 65 3.94 8.08 3.43
CA LEU A 65 3.55 6.67 3.45
C LEU A 65 2.65 6.36 2.27
N THR A 66 2.83 5.17 1.71
CA THR A 66 1.89 4.60 0.75
C THR A 66 1.50 3.23 1.26
N ARG A 67 0.21 3.04 1.49
CA ARG A 67 -0.32 1.77 1.99
C ARG A 67 -1.04 1.05 0.87
N TYR A 68 -0.68 -0.20 0.65
CA TYR A 68 -1.31 -1.07 -0.32
C TYR A 68 -2.07 -2.16 0.42
N THR A 69 -3.39 -2.22 0.24
CA THR A 69 -4.23 -3.25 0.83
C THR A 69 -4.70 -4.19 -0.29
N PHE A 70 -4.28 -5.44 -0.23
CA PHE A 70 -4.60 -6.45 -1.23
C PHE A 70 -5.74 -7.32 -0.76
N SER A 71 -6.86 -7.27 -1.49
CA SER A 71 -8.05 -8.09 -1.23
C SER A 71 -8.26 -9.04 -2.39
N ALA A 72 -8.41 -10.30 -2.08
CA ALA A 72 -8.66 -11.33 -3.10
C ALA A 72 -10.11 -11.34 -3.60
#